data_363b73300578905b35a4042cd8083235
#
_entry.id   363b73300578905b35a4042cd8083235
#
_cell.length_a   1.000
_cell.length_b   1.000
_cell.length_c   1.000
_cell.angle_alpha   90.00
_cell.angle_beta   90.00
_cell.angle_gamma   90.00
#
_symmetry.space_group_name_H-M   'P 1'
#
loop_
_entity.id
_entity.type
_entity.pdbx_description
1 polymer ?
#
loop_
_entity_poly.entity_id
_entity_poly.type
_entity_poly.pdbx_seq_one_letter_code
_entity_poly.pdbx_strand_id
1 'polypeptide(L)'
;MDSLNNNTAVANEPKWLRIANLLFRYAAAATALWHLIKAFVGVGTPYVFRATHLSIFLFLTFSLFLIESLKARQKVRSAIYAIFTTLAIAMLVYFQLAGERLTMRIPIIGDVYPIDIFFAIFTALAILVAIKRKIGWPMVIICVVLVLYTRYGYLVPGYLNHKGYSWSRLLDVMFMGIEGIFGSTINVTSRYIILFVLFGCLLSKIGASDFINNFANCLVGTSRGGPAKVSAVSSALFGMISGAPTANVVTTGAFTIPMMKKSGYSDVFSGAVEAVASAGGAITPPIMGSTVFLVSEILGLQYSEIASRCILCAVLYYVALLWMIDLEAQRKGLLGTPREQLPRFREAVKGAYVFVIPFGILVYMMIAGYTTTMAGLAG
;
A
#
# COMPACT_ATOMS: atom_id res chain seq x y z
N MET A 1 11.92 3.51 -28.31
CA MET A 1 11.34 4.79 -28.77
C MET A 1 10.60 5.54 -27.68
N ASP A 2 10.15 4.89 -26.60
CA ASP A 2 9.39 5.56 -25.52
C ASP A 2 10.24 6.41 -24.56
N SER A 3 11.54 6.18 -24.46
CA SER A 3 12.44 7.00 -23.64
C SER A 3 12.71 8.40 -24.22
N LEU A 4 12.63 8.55 -25.53
CA LEU A 4 12.78 9.81 -26.23
C LEU A 4 11.50 10.67 -26.14
N ASN A 5 10.31 10.06 -26.15
CA ASN A 5 9.04 10.78 -25.99
C ASN A 5 8.83 11.31 -24.57
N ASN A 6 9.33 10.61 -23.54
CA ASN A 6 9.26 11.08 -22.15
C ASN A 6 10.15 12.33 -21.93
N ASN A 7 11.32 12.40 -22.56
CA ASN A 7 12.21 13.56 -22.43
C ASN A 7 11.69 14.81 -23.12
N THR A 8 10.97 14.70 -24.22
CA THR A 8 10.35 15.84 -24.93
C THR A 8 9.09 16.35 -24.22
N ALA A 9 8.30 15.48 -23.58
CA ALA A 9 7.15 15.88 -22.75
C ALA A 9 7.59 16.65 -21.49
N VAL A 10 8.70 16.24 -20.87
CA VAL A 10 9.30 16.94 -19.72
C VAL A 10 9.92 18.28 -20.10
N ALA A 11 10.39 18.45 -21.34
CA ALA A 11 11.00 19.70 -21.82
C ALA A 11 10.01 20.86 -21.90
N ASN A 12 8.72 20.60 -22.14
CA ASN A 12 7.66 21.62 -22.30
C ASN A 12 6.85 21.90 -21.03
N GLU A 13 7.18 21.26 -19.88
CA GLU A 13 6.48 21.56 -18.63
C GLU A 13 6.85 22.96 -18.09
N PRO A 14 5.87 23.74 -17.56
CA PRO A 14 6.12 25.03 -16.94
C PRO A 14 7.17 24.92 -15.81
N LYS A 15 8.07 25.89 -15.70
CA LYS A 15 9.15 25.89 -14.67
C LYS A 15 8.63 25.62 -13.26
N TRP A 16 7.51 26.27 -12.88
CA TRP A 16 6.90 26.07 -11.56
C TRP A 16 6.49 24.63 -11.30
N LEU A 17 6.02 23.91 -12.33
CA LEU A 17 5.58 22.53 -12.20
C LEU A 17 6.76 21.56 -11.98
N ARG A 18 7.87 21.83 -12.68
CA ARG A 18 9.13 21.08 -12.44
C ARG A 18 9.62 21.28 -10.99
N ILE A 19 9.58 22.52 -10.51
CA ILE A 19 9.97 22.84 -9.13
C ILE A 19 9.03 22.13 -8.13
N ALA A 20 7.72 22.20 -8.34
CA ALA A 20 6.74 21.54 -7.49
C ALA A 20 6.93 20.01 -7.44
N ASN A 21 7.14 19.38 -8.60
CA ASN A 21 7.42 17.95 -8.69
C ASN A 21 8.75 17.59 -8.01
N LEU A 22 9.77 18.43 -8.12
CA LEU A 22 11.08 18.24 -7.48
C LEU A 22 10.95 18.33 -5.97
N LEU A 23 10.28 19.35 -5.45
CA LEU A 23 10.03 19.53 -4.02
C LEU A 23 9.22 18.35 -3.45
N PHE A 24 8.20 17.89 -4.18
CA PHE A 24 7.42 16.71 -3.80
C PHE A 24 8.29 15.45 -3.70
N ARG A 25 9.18 15.23 -4.67
CA ARG A 25 10.11 14.08 -4.65
C ARG A 25 11.07 14.14 -3.47
N TYR A 26 11.62 15.30 -3.17
CA TYR A 26 12.50 15.47 -2.00
C TYR A 26 11.73 15.28 -0.68
N ALA A 27 10.52 15.80 -0.57
CA ALA A 27 9.66 15.57 0.60
C ALA A 27 9.34 14.09 0.79
N ALA A 28 9.02 13.37 -0.29
CA ALA A 28 8.77 11.93 -0.25
C ALA A 28 10.02 11.15 0.14
N ALA A 29 11.19 11.50 -0.41
CA ALA A 29 12.47 10.88 -0.04
C ALA A 29 12.85 11.16 1.42
N ALA A 30 12.66 12.38 1.90
CA ALA A 30 12.88 12.75 3.31
C ALA A 30 11.92 11.95 4.24
N THR A 31 10.67 11.73 3.82
CA THR A 31 9.71 10.90 4.54
C THR A 31 10.19 9.45 4.65
N ALA A 32 10.67 8.88 3.55
CA ALA A 32 11.22 7.52 3.53
C ALA A 32 12.42 7.41 4.48
N LEU A 33 13.36 8.34 4.38
CA LEU A 33 14.54 8.39 5.25
C LEU A 33 14.16 8.55 6.73
N TRP A 34 13.18 9.40 7.05
CA TRP A 34 12.70 9.58 8.41
C TRP A 34 12.16 8.27 9.00
N HIS A 35 11.38 7.49 8.23
CA HIS A 35 10.87 6.20 8.69
C HIS A 35 12.01 5.18 8.89
N LEU A 36 12.99 5.14 8.00
CA LEU A 36 14.15 4.27 8.14
C LEU A 36 14.94 4.63 9.42
N ILE A 37 15.22 5.92 9.65
CA ILE A 37 15.90 6.38 10.87
C ILE A 37 15.08 5.99 12.11
N LYS A 38 13.77 6.21 12.11
CA LYS A 38 12.90 5.84 13.24
C LYS A 38 12.82 4.34 13.47
N ALA A 39 12.92 3.54 12.44
CA ALA A 39 12.97 2.09 12.57
C ALA A 39 14.28 1.60 13.23
N PHE A 40 15.42 2.31 13.01
CA PHE A 40 16.71 2.02 13.67
C PHE A 40 16.78 2.56 15.08
N VAL A 41 16.45 3.84 15.28
CA VAL A 41 16.64 4.56 16.55
C VAL A 41 15.51 4.27 17.54
N GLY A 42 14.38 3.82 17.04
CA GLY A 42 13.15 3.65 17.81
C GLY A 42 12.15 4.78 17.56
N VAL A 43 10.88 4.44 17.71
CA VAL A 43 9.78 5.34 17.34
C VAL A 43 9.49 6.42 18.37
N GLY A 44 10.02 6.30 19.59
CA GLY A 44 9.70 7.20 20.71
C GLY A 44 8.25 6.99 21.16
N THR A 45 7.55 8.09 21.46
CA THR A 45 6.16 8.07 21.92
C THR A 45 5.23 7.58 20.81
N PRO A 46 4.48 6.47 21.01
CA PRO A 46 3.65 5.86 19.95
C PRO A 46 2.63 6.80 19.35
N TYR A 47 1.97 7.60 20.17
CA TYR A 47 0.96 8.57 19.72
C TYR A 47 1.57 9.61 18.77
N VAL A 48 2.67 10.26 19.19
CA VAL A 48 3.35 11.30 18.40
C VAL A 48 3.89 10.73 17.09
N PHE A 49 4.46 9.53 17.11
CA PHE A 49 4.98 8.88 15.92
C PHE A 49 3.87 8.60 14.89
N ARG A 50 2.74 8.03 15.33
CA ARG A 50 1.58 7.73 14.47
C ARG A 50 0.95 9.02 13.92
N ALA A 51 0.81 10.04 14.75
CA ALA A 51 0.26 11.33 14.36
C ALA A 51 1.17 12.06 13.37
N THR A 52 2.49 12.02 13.58
CA THR A 52 3.49 12.55 12.64
C THR A 52 3.42 11.82 11.30
N HIS A 53 3.36 10.49 11.31
CA HIS A 53 3.19 9.69 10.10
C HIS A 53 1.95 10.12 9.30
N LEU A 54 0.79 10.19 9.95
CA LEU A 54 -0.45 10.59 9.28
C LEU A 54 -0.36 12.01 8.72
N SER A 55 0.19 12.96 9.49
CA SER A 55 0.36 14.36 9.06
C SER A 55 1.23 14.47 7.80
N ILE A 56 2.35 13.75 7.76
CA ILE A 56 3.25 13.72 6.60
C ILE A 56 2.54 13.12 5.38
N PHE A 57 1.79 12.01 5.55
CA PHE A 57 1.07 11.39 4.43
C PHE A 57 -0.10 12.23 3.95
N LEU A 58 -0.81 12.93 4.81
CA LEU A 58 -1.82 13.93 4.41
C LEU A 58 -1.16 15.08 3.62
N PHE A 59 -0.03 15.61 4.10
CA PHE A 59 0.73 16.63 3.39
C PHE A 59 1.13 16.16 1.98
N LEU A 60 1.72 14.98 1.85
CA LEU A 60 2.12 14.42 0.56
C LEU A 60 0.91 14.18 -0.35
N THR A 61 -0.17 13.65 0.19
CA THR A 61 -1.40 13.37 -0.57
C THR A 61 -2.03 14.65 -1.11
N PHE A 62 -2.19 15.67 -0.27
CA PHE A 62 -2.77 16.94 -0.70
C PHE A 62 -1.83 17.76 -1.59
N SER A 63 -0.52 17.66 -1.40
CA SER A 63 0.46 18.24 -2.31
C SER A 63 0.35 17.63 -3.72
N LEU A 64 0.19 16.31 -3.82
CA LEU A 64 -0.04 15.64 -5.10
C LEU A 64 -1.36 16.10 -5.73
N PHE A 65 -2.45 16.17 -4.96
CA PHE A 65 -3.75 16.64 -5.44
C PHE A 65 -3.70 18.11 -5.87
N LEU A 66 -2.92 18.93 -5.19
CA LEU A 66 -2.67 20.32 -5.56
C LEU A 66 -1.95 20.42 -6.92
N ILE A 67 -0.86 19.68 -7.10
CA ILE A 67 -0.11 19.65 -8.36
C ILE A 67 -1.01 19.19 -9.51
N GLU A 68 -1.80 18.12 -9.34
CA GLU A 68 -2.73 17.62 -10.34
C GLU A 68 -3.82 18.64 -10.69
N SER A 69 -4.38 19.33 -9.69
CA SER A 69 -5.44 20.33 -9.91
C SER A 69 -4.92 21.60 -10.56
N LEU A 70 -3.68 22.00 -10.28
CA LEU A 70 -3.00 23.12 -10.95
C LEU A 70 -2.70 22.79 -12.41
N LYS A 71 -2.26 21.57 -12.72
CA LYS A 71 -2.11 21.06 -14.10
C LYS A 71 -3.43 21.14 -14.87
N ALA A 72 -4.52 20.72 -14.23
CA ALA A 72 -5.86 20.75 -14.80
C ALA A 72 -6.52 22.15 -14.80
N ARG A 73 -5.81 23.20 -14.36
CA ARG A 73 -6.29 24.60 -14.26
C ARG A 73 -7.59 24.77 -13.43
N GLN A 74 -7.83 23.91 -12.45
CA GLN A 74 -9.02 23.91 -11.60
C GLN A 74 -8.82 24.83 -10.36
N LYS A 75 -8.96 26.15 -10.53
CA LYS A 75 -8.64 27.17 -9.52
C LYS A 75 -9.25 26.89 -8.13
N VAL A 76 -10.54 26.58 -8.07
CA VAL A 76 -11.25 26.34 -6.79
C VAL A 76 -10.69 25.09 -6.09
N ARG A 77 -10.51 24.00 -6.80
CA ARG A 77 -9.93 22.78 -6.24
C ARG A 77 -8.48 22.98 -5.78
N SER A 78 -7.70 23.75 -6.56
CA SER A 78 -6.33 24.08 -6.20
C SER A 78 -6.26 24.88 -4.91
N ALA A 79 -7.16 25.87 -4.72
CA ALA A 79 -7.25 26.64 -3.49
C ALA A 79 -7.59 25.73 -2.28
N ILE A 80 -8.57 24.84 -2.44
CA ILE A 80 -8.95 23.89 -1.39
C ILE A 80 -7.77 23.00 -1.02
N TYR A 81 -7.09 22.39 -2.01
CA TYR A 81 -5.96 21.50 -1.72
C TYR A 81 -4.75 22.25 -1.16
N ALA A 82 -4.52 23.51 -1.53
CA ALA A 82 -3.50 24.34 -0.91
C ALA A 82 -3.78 24.55 0.59
N ILE A 83 -5.03 24.85 0.95
CA ILE A 83 -5.44 24.96 2.36
C ILE A 83 -5.19 23.65 3.12
N PHE A 84 -5.61 22.50 2.56
CA PHE A 84 -5.38 21.21 3.19
C PHE A 84 -3.89 20.87 3.33
N THR A 85 -3.07 21.22 2.34
CA THR A 85 -1.61 21.03 2.39
C THR A 85 -0.99 21.87 3.51
N THR A 86 -1.37 23.14 3.62
CA THR A 86 -0.88 24.04 4.68
C THR A 86 -1.32 23.59 6.07
N LEU A 87 -2.59 23.19 6.21
CA LEU A 87 -3.10 22.66 7.48
C LEU A 87 -2.45 21.33 7.87
N ALA A 88 -2.07 20.48 6.92
CA ALA A 88 -1.34 19.26 7.22
C ALA A 88 0.07 19.54 7.76
N ILE A 89 0.74 20.59 7.27
CA ILE A 89 2.01 21.06 7.85
C ILE A 89 1.77 21.62 9.26
N ALA A 90 0.74 22.45 9.45
CA ALA A 90 0.40 23.00 10.76
C ALA A 90 0.08 21.88 11.77
N MET A 91 -0.63 20.83 11.34
CA MET A 91 -0.91 19.63 12.13
C MET A 91 0.37 18.89 12.52
N LEU A 92 1.35 18.78 11.60
CA LEU A 92 2.65 18.19 11.90
C LEU A 92 3.36 18.96 13.02
N VAL A 93 3.42 20.30 12.93
CA VAL A 93 4.01 21.15 13.95
C VAL A 93 3.24 21.03 15.27
N TYR A 94 1.92 21.04 15.20
CA TYR A 94 1.06 20.88 16.39
C TYR A 94 1.38 19.59 17.16
N PHE A 95 1.53 18.45 16.50
CA PHE A 95 1.85 17.20 17.19
C PHE A 95 3.27 17.16 17.77
N GLN A 96 4.23 17.91 17.20
CA GLN A 96 5.54 18.02 17.82
C GLN A 96 5.49 18.87 19.11
N LEU A 97 4.68 19.92 19.13
CA LEU A 97 4.57 20.83 20.29
C LEU A 97 3.62 20.29 21.37
N ALA A 98 2.49 19.73 20.99
CA ALA A 98 1.45 19.26 21.91
C ALA A 98 1.56 17.77 22.26
N GLY A 99 2.49 17.03 21.62
CA GLY A 99 2.57 15.57 21.69
C GLY A 99 2.80 15.03 23.09
N GLU A 100 3.64 15.65 23.89
CA GLU A 100 3.89 15.25 25.28
C GLU A 100 2.62 15.43 26.12
N ARG A 101 1.97 16.60 26.04
CA ARG A 101 0.71 16.90 26.72
C ARG A 101 -0.38 15.89 26.32
N LEU A 102 -0.55 15.61 25.04
CA LEU A 102 -1.59 14.69 24.55
C LEU A 102 -1.31 13.25 24.99
N THR A 103 -0.04 12.86 25.08
CA THR A 103 0.34 11.52 25.54
C THR A 103 0.12 11.31 27.03
N MET A 104 0.41 12.34 27.84
CA MET A 104 0.22 12.31 29.30
C MET A 104 -1.23 12.56 29.73
N ARG A 105 -2.08 12.93 28.80
CA ARG A 105 -3.49 13.22 29.07
C ARG A 105 -4.25 11.96 29.45
N ILE A 106 -5.03 12.02 30.53
CA ILE A 106 -5.94 10.96 30.93
C ILE A 106 -7.16 10.99 29.99
N PRO A 107 -7.48 9.88 29.29
CA PRO A 107 -8.65 9.84 28.41
C PRO A 107 -9.94 10.22 29.16
N ILE A 108 -10.81 10.97 28.51
CA ILE A 108 -12.14 11.41 28.99
C ILE A 108 -12.10 12.52 30.05
N ILE A 109 -11.11 12.53 30.95
CA ILE A 109 -11.05 13.43 32.12
C ILE A 109 -10.13 14.63 31.85
N GLY A 110 -9.06 14.44 31.09
CA GLY A 110 -8.08 15.49 30.85
C GLY A 110 -8.62 16.62 29.95
N ASP A 111 -8.04 17.81 30.11
CA ASP A 111 -8.46 19.00 29.38
C ASP A 111 -8.33 18.85 27.85
N VAL A 112 -9.31 19.39 27.14
CA VAL A 112 -9.35 19.46 25.68
C VAL A 112 -9.35 20.93 25.29
N TYR A 113 -8.33 21.36 24.57
CA TYR A 113 -8.22 22.73 24.11
C TYR A 113 -8.93 22.94 22.77
N PRO A 114 -9.39 24.15 22.45
CA PRO A 114 -10.03 24.44 21.16
C PRO A 114 -9.19 24.05 19.93
N ILE A 115 -7.87 24.18 20.05
CA ILE A 115 -6.93 23.78 18.99
C ILE A 115 -6.92 22.26 18.75
N ASP A 116 -7.14 21.46 19.80
CA ASP A 116 -7.25 20.00 19.70
C ASP A 116 -8.49 19.62 18.91
N ILE A 117 -9.61 20.29 19.20
CA ILE A 117 -10.88 20.11 18.48
C ILE A 117 -10.73 20.50 17.00
N PHE A 118 -10.06 21.63 16.75
CA PHE A 118 -9.81 22.08 15.38
C PHE A 118 -9.04 21.03 14.57
N PHE A 119 -7.93 20.54 15.09
CA PHE A 119 -7.15 19.52 14.38
C PHE A 119 -7.84 18.17 14.30
N ALA A 120 -8.68 17.80 15.26
CA ALA A 120 -9.50 16.60 15.18
C ALA A 120 -10.50 16.66 14.02
N ILE A 121 -11.24 17.77 13.91
CA ILE A 121 -12.18 18.00 12.80
C ILE A 121 -11.43 18.07 11.46
N PHE A 122 -10.32 18.81 11.42
CA PHE A 122 -9.48 18.88 10.22
C PHE A 122 -9.01 17.48 9.76
N THR A 123 -8.52 16.67 10.68
CA THR A 123 -8.03 15.30 10.37
C THR A 123 -9.14 14.43 9.80
N ALA A 124 -10.32 14.44 10.43
CA ALA A 124 -11.48 13.69 9.94
C ALA A 124 -11.88 14.13 8.52
N LEU A 125 -11.99 15.44 8.29
CA LEU A 125 -12.31 16.00 6.98
C LEU A 125 -11.23 15.69 5.92
N ALA A 126 -9.95 15.80 6.28
CA ALA A 126 -8.85 15.51 5.40
C ALA A 126 -8.88 14.04 4.94
N ILE A 127 -9.09 13.11 5.87
CA ILE A 127 -9.22 11.68 5.56
C ILE A 127 -10.42 11.45 4.63
N LEU A 128 -11.60 12.02 4.92
CA LEU A 128 -12.79 11.86 4.09
C LEU A 128 -12.60 12.44 2.67
N VAL A 129 -11.94 13.59 2.53
CA VAL A 129 -11.62 14.19 1.23
C VAL A 129 -10.64 13.32 0.45
N ALA A 130 -9.62 12.77 1.11
CA ALA A 130 -8.66 11.86 0.50
C ALA A 130 -9.34 10.55 0.03
N ILE A 131 -10.19 9.96 0.87
CA ILE A 131 -10.99 8.76 0.55
C ILE A 131 -11.89 9.03 -0.65
N LYS A 132 -12.65 10.14 -0.63
CA LYS A 132 -13.52 10.54 -1.74
C LYS A 132 -12.79 10.56 -3.07
N ARG A 133 -11.59 11.14 -3.09
CA ARG A 133 -10.83 11.30 -4.33
C ARG A 133 -10.19 10.00 -4.83
N LYS A 134 -9.77 9.11 -3.92
CA LYS A 134 -9.05 7.87 -4.27
C LYS A 134 -9.97 6.66 -4.44
N ILE A 135 -10.98 6.54 -3.59
CA ILE A 135 -11.86 5.37 -3.51
C ILE A 135 -13.27 5.70 -4.03
N GLY A 136 -13.77 6.92 -3.73
CA GLY A 136 -15.08 7.37 -4.15
C GLY A 136 -16.07 7.58 -3.01
N TRP A 137 -17.30 7.96 -3.37
CA TRP A 137 -18.37 8.27 -2.44
C TRP A 137 -18.85 7.09 -1.56
N PRO A 138 -18.93 5.83 -2.05
CA PRO A 138 -19.43 4.73 -1.22
C PRO A 138 -18.70 4.60 0.11
N MET A 139 -17.36 4.70 0.10
CA MET A 139 -16.56 4.59 1.31
C MET A 139 -16.76 5.78 2.25
N VAL A 140 -16.91 6.99 1.70
CA VAL A 140 -17.23 8.19 2.51
C VAL A 140 -18.56 8.02 3.21
N ILE A 141 -19.59 7.55 2.49
CA ILE A 141 -20.93 7.32 3.05
C ILE A 141 -20.85 6.31 4.20
N ILE A 142 -20.15 5.20 4.01
CA ILE A 142 -19.96 4.20 5.07
C ILE A 142 -19.32 4.83 6.30
N CYS A 143 -18.22 5.58 6.14
CA CYS A 143 -17.55 6.24 7.26
C CYS A 143 -18.47 7.22 8.00
N VAL A 144 -19.21 8.05 7.27
CA VAL A 144 -20.14 9.01 7.86
C VAL A 144 -21.29 8.30 8.57
N VAL A 145 -21.88 7.27 7.96
CA VAL A 145 -22.97 6.48 8.58
C VAL A 145 -22.49 5.82 9.87
N LEU A 146 -21.29 5.25 9.91
CA LEU A 146 -20.74 4.64 11.12
C LEU A 146 -20.49 5.67 12.23
N VAL A 147 -20.00 6.86 11.92
CA VAL A 147 -19.84 7.95 12.89
C VAL A 147 -21.20 8.40 13.43
N LEU A 148 -22.18 8.58 12.55
CA LEU A 148 -23.55 8.94 12.94
C LEU A 148 -24.23 7.83 13.76
N TYR A 149 -24.02 6.57 13.39
CA TYR A 149 -24.49 5.43 14.16
C TYR A 149 -23.90 5.41 15.56
N THR A 150 -22.58 5.62 15.69
CA THR A 150 -21.93 5.72 17.01
C THR A 150 -22.52 6.84 17.86
N ARG A 151 -22.95 7.95 17.25
CA ARG A 151 -23.59 9.07 17.96
C ARG A 151 -25.05 8.82 18.28
N TYR A 152 -25.83 8.28 17.35
CA TYR A 152 -27.27 8.18 17.38
C TYR A 152 -27.79 6.74 17.45
N GLY A 153 -26.96 5.78 17.89
CA GLY A 153 -27.33 4.37 17.95
C GLY A 153 -28.56 4.04 18.80
N TYR A 154 -28.97 4.94 19.70
CA TYR A 154 -30.22 4.81 20.48
C TYR A 154 -31.49 4.93 19.60
N LEU A 155 -31.38 5.44 18.38
CA LEU A 155 -32.48 5.51 17.42
C LEU A 155 -32.65 4.21 16.62
N VAL A 156 -31.67 3.32 16.67
CA VAL A 156 -31.71 2.08 15.88
C VAL A 156 -32.40 0.99 16.70
N PRO A 157 -33.45 0.33 16.17
CA PRO A 157 -34.16 -0.74 16.87
C PRO A 157 -33.38 -2.05 16.88
N GLY A 158 -33.68 -2.93 17.85
CA GLY A 158 -33.18 -4.30 17.92
C GLY A 158 -31.75 -4.43 18.44
N TYR A 159 -31.04 -5.46 18.01
CA TYR A 159 -29.70 -5.81 18.51
C TYR A 159 -28.63 -4.76 18.27
N LEU A 160 -28.86 -3.86 17.34
CA LEU A 160 -27.92 -2.77 17.02
C LEU A 160 -28.15 -1.52 17.87
N ASN A 161 -29.13 -1.54 18.79
CA ASN A 161 -29.40 -0.43 19.70
C ASN A 161 -28.28 -0.26 20.71
N HIS A 162 -27.83 0.97 20.92
CA HIS A 162 -26.92 1.35 21.99
C HIS A 162 -27.17 2.78 22.45
N LYS A 163 -26.68 3.13 23.65
CA LYS A 163 -26.94 4.42 24.30
C LYS A 163 -26.44 5.65 23.51
N GLY A 164 -25.64 5.45 22.47
CA GLY A 164 -24.95 6.54 21.78
C GLY A 164 -23.83 7.15 22.60
N TYR A 165 -22.95 7.88 21.94
CA TYR A 165 -21.82 8.58 22.57
C TYR A 165 -21.94 10.08 22.33
N SER A 166 -21.49 10.91 23.30
CA SER A 166 -21.40 12.35 23.11
C SER A 166 -20.33 12.70 22.06
N TRP A 167 -20.48 13.85 21.40
CA TRP A 167 -19.47 14.34 20.46
C TRP A 167 -18.09 14.51 21.11
N SER A 168 -18.06 14.98 22.37
CA SER A 168 -16.82 15.10 23.14
C SER A 168 -16.13 13.75 23.32
N ARG A 169 -16.86 12.70 23.67
CA ARG A 169 -16.31 11.36 23.82
C ARG A 169 -15.88 10.75 22.50
N LEU A 170 -16.62 10.96 21.41
CA LEU A 170 -16.22 10.54 20.07
C LEU A 170 -14.90 11.20 19.66
N LEU A 171 -14.78 12.50 19.88
CA LEU A 171 -13.57 13.24 19.56
C LEU A 171 -12.38 12.77 20.39
N ASP A 172 -12.60 12.50 21.67
CA ASP A 172 -11.59 11.98 22.59
C ASP A 172 -11.04 10.62 22.11
N VAL A 173 -11.92 9.66 21.86
CA VAL A 173 -11.53 8.32 21.40
C VAL A 173 -10.93 8.35 19.99
N MET A 174 -11.50 9.12 19.08
CA MET A 174 -11.08 9.13 17.67
C MET A 174 -9.75 9.86 17.45
N PHE A 175 -9.46 10.91 18.21
CA PHE A 175 -8.32 11.79 17.93
C PHE A 175 -7.32 11.93 19.09
N MET A 176 -7.77 11.92 20.36
CA MET A 176 -6.92 12.24 21.50
C MET A 176 -6.11 11.04 22.05
N GLY A 177 -6.26 9.85 21.44
CA GLY A 177 -5.62 8.63 21.93
C GLY A 177 -5.18 7.71 20.80
N ILE A 178 -4.73 6.53 21.18
CA ILE A 178 -4.25 5.49 20.28
C ILE A 178 -5.32 4.45 19.94
N GLU A 179 -6.58 4.72 20.23
CA GLU A 179 -7.70 3.78 20.01
C GLU A 179 -8.43 4.06 18.67
N GLY A 180 -8.52 5.32 18.28
CA GLY A 180 -9.26 5.74 17.10
C GLY A 180 -8.42 5.86 15.83
N ILE A 181 -8.34 7.06 15.27
CA ILE A 181 -7.60 7.34 14.02
C ILE A 181 -6.13 6.92 14.15
N PHE A 182 -5.50 7.19 15.31
CA PHE A 182 -4.11 6.80 15.57
C PHE A 182 -3.97 5.40 16.17
N GLY A 183 -4.98 4.56 15.98
CA GLY A 183 -5.05 3.18 16.49
C GLY A 183 -4.12 2.20 15.76
N SER A 184 -4.47 0.92 15.86
CA SER A 184 -3.68 -0.20 15.31
C SER A 184 -3.44 -0.10 13.80
N THR A 185 -4.39 0.39 13.03
CA THR A 185 -4.23 0.55 11.57
C THR A 185 -3.10 1.50 11.21
N ILE A 186 -3.04 2.68 11.85
CA ILE A 186 -1.92 3.63 11.64
C ILE A 186 -0.61 3.10 12.25
N ASN A 187 -0.67 2.36 13.38
CA ASN A 187 0.48 1.70 13.95
C ASN A 187 1.14 0.75 12.95
N VAL A 188 0.36 -0.15 12.39
CA VAL A 188 0.82 -1.11 11.38
C VAL A 188 1.38 -0.40 10.15
N THR A 189 0.69 0.62 9.64
CA THR A 189 1.11 1.37 8.46
C THR A 189 2.42 2.10 8.69
N SER A 190 2.57 2.77 9.83
CA SER A 190 3.75 3.58 10.14
C SER A 190 5.00 2.76 10.50
N ARG A 191 4.83 1.57 11.07
CA ARG A 191 5.95 0.71 11.52
C ARG A 191 6.37 -0.33 10.50
N TYR A 192 5.42 -0.96 9.83
CA TYR A 192 5.68 -2.15 9.00
C TYR A 192 5.45 -1.87 7.52
N ILE A 193 4.25 -1.44 7.13
CA ILE A 193 3.87 -1.33 5.72
C ILE A 193 4.81 -0.39 4.97
N ILE A 194 5.15 0.76 5.55
CA ILE A 194 6.04 1.72 4.91
C ILE A 194 7.42 1.12 4.60
N LEU A 195 7.99 0.31 5.50
CA LEU A 195 9.29 -0.32 5.31
C LEU A 195 9.23 -1.36 4.19
N PHE A 196 8.19 -2.21 4.18
CA PHE A 196 8.02 -3.22 3.14
C PHE A 196 7.68 -2.62 1.77
N VAL A 197 6.92 -1.52 1.74
CA VAL A 197 6.70 -0.77 0.48
C VAL A 197 8.00 -0.19 -0.06
N LEU A 198 8.83 0.39 0.81
CA LEU A 198 10.16 0.88 0.41
C LEU A 198 11.06 -0.25 -0.08
N PHE A 199 11.12 -1.36 0.63
CA PHE A 199 11.85 -2.57 0.23
C PHE A 199 11.39 -3.06 -1.14
N GLY A 200 10.09 -3.23 -1.36
CA GLY A 200 9.53 -3.67 -2.64
C GLY A 200 9.83 -2.72 -3.79
N CYS A 201 9.73 -1.40 -3.54
CA CYS A 201 10.06 -0.38 -4.53
C CYS A 201 11.55 -0.38 -4.89
N LEU A 202 12.44 -0.56 -3.91
CA LEU A 202 13.88 -0.66 -4.14
C LEU A 202 14.22 -1.90 -4.95
N LEU A 203 13.72 -3.07 -4.53
CA LEU A 203 13.92 -4.33 -5.28
C LEU A 203 13.44 -4.23 -6.73
N SER A 204 12.27 -3.64 -6.95
CA SER A 204 11.75 -3.43 -8.31
C SER A 204 12.69 -2.55 -9.15
N LYS A 205 13.27 -1.50 -8.56
CA LYS A 205 14.16 -0.57 -9.26
C LYS A 205 15.53 -1.14 -9.60
N ILE A 206 16.04 -2.06 -8.79
CA ILE A 206 17.35 -2.71 -9.03
C ILE A 206 17.26 -3.93 -9.95
N GLY A 207 16.08 -4.24 -10.53
CA GLY A 207 15.92 -5.25 -11.57
C GLY A 207 15.27 -6.57 -11.10
N ALA A 208 14.73 -6.63 -9.88
CA ALA A 208 14.03 -7.84 -9.41
C ALA A 208 12.82 -8.19 -10.30
N SER A 209 12.14 -7.19 -10.87
CA SER A 209 11.01 -7.42 -11.77
C SER A 209 11.40 -8.15 -13.05
N ASP A 210 12.55 -7.80 -13.64
CA ASP A 210 13.06 -8.45 -14.85
C ASP A 210 13.45 -9.91 -14.56
N PHE A 211 14.13 -10.12 -13.42
CA PHE A 211 14.44 -11.47 -12.95
C PHE A 211 13.17 -12.31 -12.78
N ILE A 212 12.17 -11.80 -12.05
CA ILE A 212 10.90 -12.50 -11.78
C ILE A 212 10.21 -12.90 -13.09
N ASN A 213 10.11 -11.98 -14.05
CA ASN A 213 9.49 -12.26 -15.34
C ASN A 213 10.24 -13.32 -16.16
N ASN A 214 11.56 -13.19 -16.24
CA ASN A 214 12.40 -14.17 -16.95
C ASN A 214 12.34 -15.55 -16.29
N PHE A 215 12.38 -15.60 -14.98
CA PHE A 215 12.26 -16.84 -14.21
C PHE A 215 10.89 -17.52 -14.40
N ALA A 216 9.80 -16.77 -14.32
CA ALA A 216 8.44 -17.28 -14.57
C ALA A 216 8.29 -17.81 -16.01
N ASN A 217 8.86 -17.11 -17.01
CA ASN A 217 8.90 -17.57 -18.39
C ASN A 217 9.63 -18.90 -18.53
N CYS A 218 10.75 -19.09 -17.84
CA CYS A 218 11.49 -20.36 -17.85
C CYS A 218 10.71 -21.51 -17.22
N LEU A 219 9.94 -21.24 -16.13
CA LEU A 219 9.23 -22.26 -15.39
C LEU A 219 7.99 -22.77 -16.13
N VAL A 220 7.16 -21.88 -16.63
CA VAL A 220 5.83 -22.21 -17.12
C VAL A 220 5.55 -21.75 -18.56
N GLY A 221 6.47 -21.00 -19.18
CA GLY A 221 6.24 -20.37 -20.49
C GLY A 221 5.97 -21.35 -21.63
N THR A 222 6.59 -22.54 -21.61
CA THR A 222 6.41 -23.59 -22.64
C THR A 222 5.12 -24.39 -22.43
N SER A 223 4.52 -24.34 -21.25
CA SER A 223 3.30 -25.10 -20.94
C SER A 223 2.10 -24.55 -21.69
N ARG A 224 1.05 -25.39 -21.88
CA ARG A 224 -0.22 -24.96 -22.46
C ARG A 224 -0.74 -23.72 -21.74
N GLY A 225 -1.08 -22.68 -22.51
CA GLY A 225 -1.48 -21.40 -21.94
C GLY A 225 -0.34 -20.63 -21.23
N GLY A 226 0.91 -20.93 -21.57
CA GLY A 226 2.12 -20.39 -20.95
C GLY A 226 2.07 -18.91 -20.60
N PRO A 227 1.73 -18.01 -21.52
CA PRO A 227 1.68 -16.57 -21.25
C PRO A 227 0.78 -16.17 -20.07
N ALA A 228 -0.38 -16.82 -19.89
CA ALA A 228 -1.25 -16.54 -18.76
C ALA A 228 -0.73 -17.19 -17.45
N LYS A 229 -0.09 -18.35 -17.55
CA LYS A 229 0.58 -18.97 -16.39
C LYS A 229 1.79 -18.17 -15.93
N VAL A 230 2.53 -17.58 -16.88
CA VAL A 230 3.64 -16.65 -16.58
C VAL A 230 3.12 -15.45 -15.80
N SER A 231 1.97 -14.87 -16.20
CA SER A 231 1.31 -13.79 -15.43
C SER A 231 1.03 -14.23 -14.00
N ALA A 232 0.42 -15.41 -13.80
CA ALA A 232 0.11 -15.92 -12.47
C ALA A 232 1.35 -16.11 -11.60
N VAL A 233 2.42 -16.74 -12.14
CA VAL A 233 3.66 -16.99 -11.41
C VAL A 233 4.44 -15.70 -11.14
N SER A 234 4.56 -14.81 -12.13
CA SER A 234 5.21 -13.50 -11.94
C SER A 234 4.49 -12.67 -10.88
N SER A 235 3.15 -12.62 -10.93
CA SER A 235 2.36 -11.88 -9.95
C SER A 235 2.41 -12.51 -8.56
N ALA A 236 2.55 -13.84 -8.44
CA ALA A 236 2.79 -14.50 -7.17
C ALA A 236 4.13 -14.04 -6.56
N LEU A 237 5.21 -14.13 -7.32
CA LEU A 237 6.54 -13.77 -6.87
C LEU A 237 6.68 -12.27 -6.57
N PHE A 238 6.12 -11.42 -7.42
CA PHE A 238 6.12 -9.98 -7.17
C PHE A 238 5.21 -9.61 -5.98
N GLY A 239 4.08 -10.29 -5.84
CA GLY A 239 3.15 -10.13 -4.73
C GLY A 239 3.78 -10.46 -3.38
N MET A 240 4.66 -11.47 -3.31
CA MET A 240 5.44 -11.80 -2.10
C MET A 240 6.28 -10.63 -1.59
N ILE A 241 6.63 -9.68 -2.47
CA ILE A 241 7.45 -8.51 -2.14
C ILE A 241 6.58 -7.28 -1.90
N SER A 242 5.64 -7.00 -2.81
CA SER A 242 4.87 -5.74 -2.80
C SER A 242 3.72 -5.75 -1.80
N GLY A 243 3.13 -6.90 -1.54
CA GLY A 243 1.93 -7.06 -0.72
C GLY A 243 0.71 -6.25 -1.18
N ALA A 244 0.84 -5.47 -2.27
CA ALA A 244 -0.17 -4.54 -2.77
C ALA A 244 -0.69 -4.97 -4.15
N PRO A 245 -1.93 -5.50 -4.26
CA PRO A 245 -2.49 -5.97 -5.53
C PRO A 245 -2.45 -4.93 -6.65
N THR A 246 -2.80 -3.69 -6.35
CA THR A 246 -2.82 -2.60 -7.34
C THR A 246 -1.43 -2.26 -7.88
N ALA A 247 -0.41 -2.24 -7.02
CA ALA A 247 0.97 -2.05 -7.45
C ALA A 247 1.46 -3.21 -8.30
N ASN A 248 1.07 -4.43 -7.94
CA ASN A 248 1.38 -5.65 -8.67
C ASN A 248 0.80 -5.60 -10.10
N VAL A 249 -0.52 -5.33 -10.25
CA VAL A 249 -1.16 -5.16 -11.56
C VAL A 249 -0.46 -4.12 -12.44
N VAL A 250 -0.05 -2.99 -11.86
CA VAL A 250 0.64 -1.94 -12.65
C VAL A 250 2.02 -2.40 -13.09
N THR A 251 2.74 -3.15 -12.27
CA THR A 251 4.12 -3.56 -12.55
C THR A 251 4.17 -4.77 -13.49
N THR A 252 3.45 -5.84 -13.15
CA THR A 252 3.46 -7.09 -13.95
C THR A 252 2.52 -7.01 -15.13
N GLY A 253 1.34 -6.42 -14.96
CA GLY A 253 0.31 -6.33 -15.99
C GLY A 253 0.69 -5.48 -17.20
N ALA A 254 1.56 -4.48 -17.04
CA ALA A 254 2.10 -3.71 -18.15
C ALA A 254 2.81 -4.62 -19.21
N PHE A 255 3.37 -5.73 -18.76
CA PHE A 255 4.06 -6.70 -19.59
C PHE A 255 3.19 -7.94 -19.90
N THR A 256 2.55 -8.52 -18.89
CA THR A 256 1.84 -9.78 -19.01
C THR A 256 0.53 -9.67 -19.78
N ILE A 257 -0.24 -8.58 -19.64
CA ILE A 257 -1.49 -8.38 -20.38
C ILE A 257 -1.23 -8.33 -21.90
N PRO A 258 -0.30 -7.51 -22.43
CA PRO A 258 0.03 -7.52 -23.85
C PRO A 258 0.52 -8.89 -24.35
N MET A 259 1.29 -9.62 -23.53
CA MET A 259 1.78 -10.94 -23.84
C MET A 259 0.62 -11.95 -23.98
N MET A 260 -0.32 -11.97 -23.04
CA MET A 260 -1.52 -12.83 -23.12
C MET A 260 -2.37 -12.52 -24.36
N LYS A 261 -2.61 -11.24 -24.64
CA LYS A 261 -3.39 -10.80 -25.82
C LYS A 261 -2.75 -11.25 -27.12
N LYS A 262 -1.43 -11.11 -27.26
CA LYS A 262 -0.67 -11.60 -28.45
C LYS A 262 -0.77 -13.11 -28.62
N SER A 263 -0.97 -13.86 -27.55
CA SER A 263 -1.10 -15.33 -27.55
C SER A 263 -2.54 -15.82 -27.79
N GLY A 264 -3.49 -14.91 -28.06
CA GLY A 264 -4.87 -15.27 -28.42
C GLY A 264 -5.89 -15.24 -27.26
N TYR A 265 -5.48 -14.79 -26.08
CA TYR A 265 -6.45 -14.53 -25.00
C TYR A 265 -7.24 -13.25 -25.27
N SER A 266 -8.52 -13.23 -24.87
CA SER A 266 -9.34 -12.00 -24.94
C SER A 266 -8.84 -10.94 -23.96
N ASP A 267 -9.14 -9.69 -24.25
CA ASP A 267 -8.80 -8.55 -23.41
C ASP A 267 -9.36 -8.69 -21.98
N VAL A 268 -10.61 -9.12 -21.89
CA VAL A 268 -11.32 -9.34 -20.63
C VAL A 268 -10.64 -10.44 -19.80
N PHE A 269 -10.33 -11.59 -20.43
CA PHE A 269 -9.68 -12.69 -19.73
C PHE A 269 -8.26 -12.33 -19.28
N SER A 270 -7.49 -11.65 -20.14
CA SER A 270 -6.14 -11.19 -19.81
C SER A 270 -6.13 -10.23 -18.62
N GLY A 271 -7.07 -9.26 -18.59
CA GLY A 271 -7.24 -8.38 -17.45
C GLY A 271 -7.70 -9.09 -16.18
N ALA A 272 -8.60 -10.07 -16.31
CA ALA A 272 -9.10 -10.86 -15.19
C ALA A 272 -8.00 -11.74 -14.57
N VAL A 273 -7.21 -12.44 -15.39
CA VAL A 273 -6.07 -13.26 -14.90
C VAL A 273 -5.08 -12.39 -14.13
N GLU A 274 -4.70 -11.25 -14.69
CA GLU A 274 -3.75 -10.33 -14.03
C GLU A 274 -4.30 -9.79 -12.71
N ALA A 275 -5.56 -9.37 -12.69
CA ALA A 275 -6.22 -8.86 -11.48
C ALA A 275 -6.29 -9.93 -10.38
N VAL A 276 -6.72 -11.15 -10.73
CA VAL A 276 -6.80 -12.27 -9.79
C VAL A 276 -5.41 -12.71 -9.34
N ALA A 277 -4.45 -12.87 -10.26
CA ALA A 277 -3.09 -13.23 -9.90
C ALA A 277 -2.44 -12.23 -8.94
N SER A 278 -2.63 -10.94 -9.21
CA SER A 278 -2.11 -9.88 -8.36
C SER A 278 -2.80 -9.80 -6.98
N ALA A 279 -4.10 -10.11 -6.92
CA ALA A 279 -4.83 -10.16 -5.64
C ALA A 279 -4.30 -11.26 -4.72
N GLY A 280 -3.91 -12.42 -5.29
CA GLY A 280 -3.26 -13.51 -4.55
C GLY A 280 -1.97 -13.10 -3.84
N GLY A 281 -1.25 -12.09 -4.35
CA GLY A 281 -0.06 -11.55 -3.72
C GLY A 281 -0.30 -11.03 -2.29
N ALA A 282 -1.50 -10.52 -2.00
CA ALA A 282 -1.84 -10.04 -0.67
C ALA A 282 -1.90 -11.14 0.42
N ILE A 283 -2.05 -12.39 0.03
CA ILE A 283 -2.05 -13.55 0.95
C ILE A 283 -0.78 -14.40 0.83
N THR A 284 0.16 -14.00 -0.02
CA THR A 284 1.37 -14.79 -0.30
C THR A 284 2.52 -14.35 0.60
N PRO A 285 2.99 -15.22 1.52
CA PRO A 285 4.15 -14.91 2.37
C PRO A 285 5.41 -14.63 1.53
N PRO A 286 6.39 -13.87 2.06
CA PRO A 286 6.53 -13.43 3.45
C PRO A 286 5.93 -12.05 3.76
N ILE A 287 5.78 -11.12 2.78
CA ILE A 287 5.37 -9.75 3.12
C ILE A 287 3.85 -9.62 3.21
N MET A 288 3.11 -10.22 2.28
CA MET A 288 1.65 -10.21 2.25
C MET A 288 1.04 -8.79 2.23
N GLY A 289 -0.28 -8.68 2.29
CA GLY A 289 -0.99 -7.41 2.36
C GLY A 289 -1.07 -6.84 3.79
N SER A 290 -1.39 -5.56 3.88
CA SER A 290 -1.53 -4.82 5.15
C SER A 290 -2.50 -5.46 6.15
N THR A 291 -3.51 -6.17 5.67
CA THR A 291 -4.51 -6.85 6.50
C THR A 291 -3.89 -7.90 7.40
N VAL A 292 -2.85 -8.61 6.95
CA VAL A 292 -2.21 -9.66 7.76
C VAL A 292 -1.45 -9.09 8.95
N PHE A 293 -0.83 -7.93 8.79
CA PHE A 293 -0.23 -7.19 9.90
C PHE A 293 -1.27 -6.75 10.93
N LEU A 294 -2.44 -6.31 10.46
CA LEU A 294 -3.55 -5.93 11.34
C LEU A 294 -4.09 -7.15 12.11
N VAL A 295 -4.23 -8.30 11.45
CA VAL A 295 -4.61 -9.57 12.10
C VAL A 295 -3.58 -9.95 13.16
N SER A 296 -2.28 -9.84 12.88
CA SER A 296 -1.21 -10.10 13.84
C SER A 296 -1.35 -9.22 15.09
N GLU A 297 -1.61 -7.93 14.90
CA GLU A 297 -1.76 -6.98 16.02
C GLU A 297 -3.03 -7.23 16.84
N ILE A 298 -4.16 -7.53 16.21
CA ILE A 298 -5.43 -7.81 16.89
C ILE A 298 -5.38 -9.11 17.68
N LEU A 299 -4.76 -10.15 17.11
CA LEU A 299 -4.65 -11.46 17.76
C LEU A 299 -3.50 -11.54 18.76
N GLY A 300 -2.58 -10.58 18.79
CA GLY A 300 -1.38 -10.62 19.61
C GLY A 300 -0.41 -11.75 19.24
N LEU A 301 -0.50 -12.28 18.00
CA LEU A 301 0.35 -13.35 17.48
C LEU A 301 1.53 -12.76 16.71
N GLN A 302 2.64 -13.50 16.69
CA GLN A 302 3.77 -13.11 15.85
C GLN A 302 3.40 -13.17 14.37
N TYR A 303 3.85 -12.19 13.60
CA TYR A 303 3.60 -12.12 12.17
C TYR A 303 4.06 -13.39 11.41
N SER A 304 5.23 -13.94 11.78
CA SER A 304 5.78 -15.17 11.20
C SER A 304 4.86 -16.39 11.39
N GLU A 305 4.15 -16.46 12.50
CA GLU A 305 3.19 -17.53 12.78
C GLU A 305 1.97 -17.43 11.85
N ILE A 306 1.44 -16.23 11.63
CA ILE A 306 0.34 -16.02 10.69
C ILE A 306 0.81 -16.27 9.25
N ALA A 307 2.00 -15.78 8.90
CA ALA A 307 2.59 -15.98 7.59
C ALA A 307 2.74 -17.47 7.25
N SER A 308 3.21 -18.29 8.19
CA SER A 308 3.35 -19.74 7.98
C SER A 308 2.00 -20.41 7.68
N ARG A 309 0.93 -20.01 8.36
CA ARG A 309 -0.43 -20.53 8.13
C ARG A 309 -1.02 -20.08 6.79
N CYS A 310 -0.64 -18.90 6.31
CA CYS A 310 -1.07 -18.38 5.00
C CYS A 310 -0.43 -19.11 3.82
N ILE A 311 0.67 -19.84 4.00
CA ILE A 311 1.33 -20.60 2.91
C ILE A 311 0.34 -21.56 2.23
N LEU A 312 -0.40 -22.32 3.00
CA LEU A 312 -1.37 -23.27 2.46
C LEU A 312 -2.47 -22.55 1.65
N CYS A 313 -2.99 -21.44 2.17
CA CYS A 313 -3.99 -20.64 1.49
C CYS A 313 -3.46 -20.09 0.15
N ALA A 314 -2.23 -19.59 0.14
CA ALA A 314 -1.59 -19.06 -1.07
C ALA A 314 -1.35 -20.17 -2.10
N VAL A 315 -0.85 -21.33 -1.67
CA VAL A 315 -0.65 -22.49 -2.57
C VAL A 315 -1.96 -22.92 -3.23
N LEU A 316 -3.01 -23.11 -2.43
CA LEU A 316 -4.33 -23.51 -2.95
C LEU A 316 -4.90 -22.46 -3.92
N TYR A 317 -4.71 -21.18 -3.61
CA TYR A 317 -5.14 -20.08 -4.47
C TYR A 317 -4.48 -20.13 -5.85
N TYR A 318 -3.14 -20.22 -5.89
CA TYR A 318 -2.43 -20.24 -7.17
C TYR A 318 -2.56 -21.56 -7.92
N VAL A 319 -2.70 -22.70 -7.24
CA VAL A 319 -3.01 -23.98 -7.88
C VAL A 319 -4.36 -23.90 -8.58
N ALA A 320 -5.39 -23.37 -7.91
CA ALA A 320 -6.71 -23.17 -8.51
C ALA A 320 -6.66 -22.23 -9.72
N LEU A 321 -5.96 -21.10 -9.59
CA LEU A 321 -5.78 -20.14 -10.68
C LEU A 321 -5.08 -20.76 -11.89
N LEU A 322 -3.95 -21.46 -11.68
CA LEU A 322 -3.21 -22.13 -12.74
C LEU A 322 -4.03 -23.20 -13.43
N TRP A 323 -4.86 -23.92 -12.68
CA TRP A 323 -5.77 -24.92 -13.24
C TRP A 323 -6.85 -24.25 -14.12
N MET A 324 -7.49 -23.19 -13.64
CA MET A 324 -8.47 -22.43 -14.43
C MET A 324 -7.86 -21.88 -15.73
N ILE A 325 -6.65 -21.36 -15.67
CA ILE A 325 -5.90 -20.90 -16.86
C ILE A 325 -5.65 -22.06 -17.83
N ASP A 326 -5.28 -23.22 -17.32
CA ASP A 326 -5.02 -24.41 -18.14
C ASP A 326 -6.28 -24.89 -18.87
N LEU A 327 -7.42 -24.95 -18.16
CA LEU A 327 -8.70 -25.34 -18.76
C LEU A 327 -9.16 -24.34 -19.83
N GLU A 328 -9.00 -23.06 -19.62
CA GLU A 328 -9.35 -22.06 -20.63
C GLU A 328 -8.41 -22.13 -21.85
N ALA A 329 -7.13 -22.36 -21.62
CA ALA A 329 -6.17 -22.56 -22.69
C ALA A 329 -6.49 -23.81 -23.52
N GLN A 330 -6.92 -24.90 -22.86
CA GLN A 330 -7.38 -26.10 -23.51
C GLN A 330 -8.64 -25.84 -24.37
N ARG A 331 -9.61 -25.13 -23.79
CA ARG A 331 -10.85 -24.76 -24.48
C ARG A 331 -10.60 -23.96 -25.77
N LYS A 332 -9.59 -23.08 -25.74
CA LYS A 332 -9.25 -22.23 -26.87
C LYS A 332 -8.16 -22.78 -27.78
N GLY A 333 -7.58 -23.95 -27.48
CA GLY A 333 -6.47 -24.52 -28.25
C GLY A 333 -5.17 -23.69 -28.16
N LEU A 334 -4.98 -22.91 -27.08
CA LEU A 334 -3.82 -22.04 -26.93
C LEU A 334 -2.61 -22.85 -26.44
N LEU A 335 -1.52 -22.75 -27.19
CA LEU A 335 -0.25 -23.41 -26.88
C LEU A 335 0.64 -22.52 -25.99
N GLY A 336 1.73 -23.11 -25.50
CA GLY A 336 2.79 -22.37 -24.83
C GLY A 336 3.67 -21.58 -25.82
N THR A 337 4.52 -20.73 -25.28
CA THR A 337 5.52 -20.01 -26.06
C THR A 337 6.60 -20.99 -26.53
N PRO A 338 7.01 -21.00 -27.81
CA PRO A 338 8.10 -21.82 -28.30
C PRO A 338 9.39 -21.60 -27.49
N ARG A 339 10.14 -22.69 -27.25
CA ARG A 339 11.34 -22.65 -26.40
C ARG A 339 12.42 -21.70 -26.89
N GLU A 340 12.48 -21.49 -28.21
CA GLU A 340 13.43 -20.57 -28.87
C GLU A 340 13.19 -19.10 -28.53
N GLN A 341 11.95 -18.76 -28.18
CA GLN A 341 11.53 -17.39 -27.81
C GLN A 341 11.66 -17.14 -26.32
N LEU A 342 11.95 -18.15 -25.52
CA LEU A 342 12.07 -18.02 -24.07
C LEU A 342 13.55 -17.87 -23.66
N PRO A 343 13.81 -17.08 -22.59
CA PRO A 343 15.15 -16.96 -22.06
C PRO A 343 15.69 -18.34 -21.60
N ARG A 344 16.97 -18.57 -21.78
CA ARG A 344 17.62 -19.77 -21.24
C ARG A 344 17.67 -19.68 -19.72
N PHE A 345 17.49 -20.78 -19.02
CA PHE A 345 17.50 -20.82 -17.55
C PHE A 345 18.72 -20.09 -16.94
N ARG A 346 19.93 -20.33 -17.53
CA ARG A 346 21.17 -19.69 -17.10
C ARG A 346 21.11 -18.15 -17.23
N GLU A 347 20.44 -17.64 -18.25
CA GLU A 347 20.26 -16.20 -18.47
C GLU A 347 19.20 -15.62 -17.52
N ALA A 348 18.11 -16.35 -17.32
CA ALA A 348 17.05 -15.96 -16.40
C ALA A 348 17.54 -15.86 -14.94
N VAL A 349 18.44 -16.76 -14.52
CA VAL A 349 18.99 -16.78 -13.15
C VAL A 349 20.17 -15.81 -12.98
N LYS A 350 20.71 -15.24 -14.05
CA LYS A 350 21.88 -14.34 -13.97
C LYS A 350 21.68 -13.13 -13.08
N GLY A 351 20.43 -12.65 -12.93
CA GLY A 351 20.04 -11.54 -12.01
C GLY A 351 19.44 -12.00 -10.67
N ALA A 352 19.43 -13.30 -10.40
CA ALA A 352 18.74 -13.85 -9.22
C ALA A 352 19.26 -13.29 -7.89
N TYR A 353 20.54 -12.96 -7.80
CA TYR A 353 21.15 -12.43 -6.57
C TYR A 353 20.50 -11.13 -6.10
N VAL A 354 20.02 -10.30 -7.02
CA VAL A 354 19.32 -9.05 -6.74
C VAL A 354 18.03 -9.28 -5.95
N PHE A 355 17.37 -10.41 -6.22
CA PHE A 355 16.14 -10.80 -5.54
C PHE A 355 16.39 -11.74 -4.37
N VAL A 356 17.17 -12.82 -4.61
CA VAL A 356 17.33 -13.93 -3.68
C VAL A 356 18.07 -13.53 -2.40
N ILE A 357 19.07 -12.65 -2.50
CA ILE A 357 19.85 -12.24 -1.30
C ILE A 357 18.99 -11.39 -0.35
N PRO A 358 18.41 -10.24 -0.76
CA PRO A 358 17.60 -9.43 0.13
C PRO A 358 16.37 -10.17 0.66
N PHE A 359 15.71 -10.91 -0.23
CA PHE A 359 14.53 -11.71 0.13
C PHE A 359 14.90 -12.86 1.08
N GLY A 360 16.01 -13.53 0.86
CA GLY A 360 16.54 -14.59 1.72
C GLY A 360 16.90 -14.08 3.12
N ILE A 361 17.54 -12.91 3.20
CA ILE A 361 17.83 -12.25 4.49
C ILE A 361 16.52 -11.96 5.24
N LEU A 362 15.53 -11.38 4.57
CA LEU A 362 14.23 -11.08 5.16
C LEU A 362 13.55 -12.34 5.72
N VAL A 363 13.47 -13.40 4.91
CA VAL A 363 12.85 -14.68 5.33
C VAL A 363 13.62 -15.31 6.49
N TYR A 364 14.95 -15.32 6.42
CA TYR A 364 15.80 -15.84 7.49
C TYR A 364 15.56 -15.10 8.81
N MET A 365 15.54 -13.77 8.78
CA MET A 365 15.30 -12.95 9.97
C MET A 365 13.93 -13.22 10.58
N MET A 366 12.90 -13.41 9.75
CA MET A 366 11.55 -13.76 10.22
C MET A 366 11.50 -15.14 10.86
N ILE A 367 12.16 -16.15 10.28
CA ILE A 367 12.21 -17.52 10.82
C ILE A 367 13.03 -17.55 12.11
N ALA A 368 14.11 -16.78 12.17
CA ALA A 368 14.96 -16.66 13.35
C ALA A 368 14.30 -15.90 14.53
N GLY A 369 13.05 -15.44 14.36
CA GLY A 369 12.27 -14.79 15.44
C GLY A 369 12.57 -13.31 15.65
N TYR A 370 13.29 -12.65 14.73
CA TYR A 370 13.46 -11.21 14.77
C TYR A 370 12.14 -10.48 14.47
N THR A 371 12.05 -9.24 14.95
CA THR A 371 10.87 -8.42 14.67
C THR A 371 10.73 -8.14 13.18
N THR A 372 9.49 -8.02 12.69
CA THR A 372 9.21 -7.69 11.29
C THR A 372 9.86 -6.38 10.84
N THR A 373 10.01 -5.40 11.75
CA THR A 373 10.75 -4.15 11.49
C THR A 373 12.23 -4.43 11.20
N MET A 374 12.89 -5.25 12.02
CA MET A 374 14.30 -5.62 11.81
C MET A 374 14.48 -6.43 10.53
N ALA A 375 13.57 -7.35 10.24
CA ALA A 375 13.61 -8.13 9.01
C ALA A 375 13.49 -7.24 7.76
N GLY A 376 12.57 -6.27 7.78
CA GLY A 376 12.38 -5.31 6.68
C GLY A 376 13.52 -4.31 6.50
N LEU A 377 14.29 -4.04 7.56
CA LEU A 377 15.48 -3.17 7.48
C LEU A 377 16.73 -3.91 7.00
N ALA A 378 16.86 -5.19 7.34
CA ALA A 378 18.04 -5.99 7.00
C ALA A 378 18.02 -6.50 5.55
N GLY A 379 16.82 -6.75 5.00
CA GLY A 379 16.64 -7.13 3.60
C GLY A 379 16.86 -5.98 2.65
#